data_01d928fa62c28478019a7686739afed5
#
_entry.id   01d928fa62c28478019a7686739afed5
#
_cell.length_a   1.000
_cell.length_b   1.000
_cell.length_c   1.000
_cell.angle_alpha   90.00
_cell.angle_beta   90.00
_cell.angle_gamma   90.00
#
_symmetry.space_group_name_H-M   'P 1'
#
loop_
_entity.id
_entity.type
_entity.pdbx_description
1 polymer ?
#
loop_
_entity_poly.entity_id
_entity_poly.type
_entity_poly.pdbx_seq_one_letter_code
_entity_poly.pdbx_strand_id
1 'polypeptide(L)'
;MFKKLIFMCLAVSLLFSEEVKDLNADVYGAATRSGIVIVEFWATWNIDNRVDLDSMKIKDAKLYRLNIEQYPQIQTNNNVIVVPTIIFYDDGEEVNRLQGDLTFTLDVSQKKIQKIIDEILMSKF
;
A
#
# COMPACT_ATOMS: atom_id res chain seq x y z
N MET A 1 -2.46 38.73 3.83
CA MET A 1 -2.06 38.19 2.53
C MET A 1 -1.33 36.87 2.66
N PHE A 2 -0.27 36.81 3.42
CA PHE A 2 0.52 35.58 3.57
C PHE A 2 -0.29 34.42 4.16
N LYS A 3 -1.17 34.70 5.11
CA LYS A 3 -2.00 33.67 5.73
C LYS A 3 -2.96 33.00 4.76
N LYS A 4 -3.48 33.75 3.78
CA LYS A 4 -4.37 33.20 2.76
C LYS A 4 -3.65 32.25 1.80
N LEU A 5 -2.43 32.60 1.43
CA LEU A 5 -1.62 31.77 0.54
C LEU A 5 -1.26 30.46 1.20
N ILE A 6 -0.84 30.50 2.47
CA ILE A 6 -0.51 29.28 3.24
C ILE A 6 -1.73 28.39 3.37
N PHE A 7 -2.88 28.98 3.64
CA PHE A 7 -4.14 28.25 3.78
C PHE A 7 -4.53 27.55 2.47
N MET A 8 -4.37 28.23 1.34
CA MET A 8 -4.65 27.62 0.02
C MET A 8 -3.74 26.43 -0.27
N CYS A 9 -2.46 26.53 0.08
CA CYS A 9 -1.53 25.41 -0.11
C CYS A 9 -1.95 24.19 0.70
N LEU A 10 -2.39 24.36 1.93
CA LEU A 10 -2.89 23.27 2.76
C LEU A 10 -4.14 22.64 2.16
N ALA A 11 -5.08 23.44 1.66
CA ALA A 11 -6.29 22.94 1.03
C ALA A 11 -5.98 22.11 -0.21
N VAL A 12 -5.03 22.55 -1.03
CA VAL A 12 -4.60 21.82 -2.22
C VAL A 12 -3.97 20.48 -1.85
N SER A 13 -3.12 20.43 -0.82
CA SER A 13 -2.47 19.19 -0.41
C SER A 13 -3.45 18.13 0.08
N LEU A 14 -4.60 18.53 0.62
CA LEU A 14 -5.63 17.59 1.06
C LEU A 14 -6.42 16.94 -0.08
N LEU A 15 -6.29 17.44 -1.30
CA LEU A 15 -7.00 16.91 -2.47
C LEU A 15 -6.26 15.77 -3.15
N PHE A 16 -4.99 15.53 -2.81
CA PHE A 16 -4.19 14.50 -3.45
C PHE A 16 -4.24 13.19 -2.67
N SER A 17 -4.30 12.06 -3.43
CA SER A 17 -4.15 10.73 -2.86
C SER A 17 -2.71 10.51 -2.42
N GLU A 18 -2.49 9.52 -1.57
CA GLU A 18 -1.16 9.14 -1.12
C GLU A 18 -0.31 8.63 -2.29
N GLU A 19 0.97 8.99 -2.28
CA GLU A 19 1.94 8.52 -3.24
C GLU A 19 2.47 7.16 -2.82
N VAL A 20 2.70 6.27 -3.81
CA VAL A 20 3.29 4.95 -3.55
C VAL A 20 4.79 5.10 -3.34
N LYS A 21 5.30 4.60 -2.20
CA LYS A 21 6.72 4.69 -1.83
C LYS A 21 7.33 3.31 -1.69
N ASP A 22 8.61 3.21 -2.03
CA ASP A 22 9.35 1.98 -1.84
C ASP A 22 9.81 1.85 -0.38
N LEU A 23 9.63 0.66 0.19
CA LEU A 23 10.10 0.36 1.54
C LEU A 23 11.43 -0.40 1.51
N ASN A 24 12.23 -0.16 2.54
CA ASN A 24 13.40 -0.98 2.84
C ASN A 24 13.23 -1.64 4.22
N ALA A 25 14.14 -2.55 4.55
CA ALA A 25 14.04 -3.31 5.80
C ALA A 25 14.07 -2.42 7.05
N ASP A 26 14.85 -1.32 7.00
CA ASP A 26 15.04 -0.45 8.16
C ASP A 26 13.77 0.29 8.57
N VAL A 27 12.92 0.64 7.59
CA VAL A 27 11.72 1.45 7.85
C VAL A 27 10.43 0.64 7.78
N TYR A 28 10.48 -0.63 7.38
CA TYR A 28 9.29 -1.46 7.19
C TYR A 28 8.43 -1.51 8.47
N GLY A 29 9.04 -1.82 9.60
CA GLY A 29 8.32 -1.93 10.86
C GLY A 29 7.66 -0.62 11.29
N ALA A 30 8.38 0.49 11.17
CA ALA A 30 7.83 1.80 11.50
C ALA A 30 6.74 2.23 10.53
N ALA A 31 6.93 1.95 9.23
CA ALA A 31 5.98 2.34 8.20
C ALA A 31 4.62 1.64 8.33
N THR A 32 4.61 0.36 8.76
CA THR A 32 3.38 -0.42 8.86
C THR A 32 2.71 -0.34 10.25
N ARG A 33 3.36 0.30 11.22
CA ARG A 33 2.95 0.24 12.64
C ARG A 33 1.64 0.96 12.96
N SER A 34 1.31 2.02 12.25
CA SER A 34 0.13 2.83 12.62
C SER A 34 -0.70 3.20 11.40
N GLY A 35 -2.02 3.22 11.61
CA GLY A 35 -2.98 3.54 10.58
C GLY A 35 -3.18 2.42 9.59
N ILE A 36 -3.91 2.71 8.51
CA ILE A 36 -4.13 1.75 7.43
C ILE A 36 -2.99 1.88 6.43
N VAL A 37 -2.30 0.79 6.21
CA VAL A 37 -1.12 0.73 5.33
C VAL A 37 -1.28 -0.44 4.37
N ILE A 38 -1.01 -0.17 3.10
CA ILE A 38 -1.06 -1.18 2.04
C ILE A 38 0.35 -1.35 1.49
N VAL A 39 0.81 -2.60 1.44
CA VAL A 39 2.10 -2.93 0.88
C VAL A 39 1.93 -3.93 -0.26
N GLU A 40 2.38 -3.56 -1.45
CA GLU A 40 2.51 -4.50 -2.56
C GLU A 40 3.90 -5.13 -2.52
N PHE A 41 3.94 -6.45 -2.35
CA PHE A 41 5.17 -7.22 -2.43
C PHE A 41 5.37 -7.62 -3.89
N TRP A 42 6.55 -7.30 -4.43
CA TRP A 42 6.86 -7.51 -5.84
C TRP A 42 8.28 -8.04 -6.00
N ALA A 43 8.60 -8.50 -7.20
CA ALA A 43 9.93 -8.98 -7.53
C ALA A 43 10.39 -8.37 -8.85
N THR A 44 11.69 -8.11 -8.98
CA THR A 44 12.28 -7.50 -10.18
C THR A 44 11.95 -8.27 -11.44
N TRP A 45 12.00 -9.61 -11.36
CA TRP A 45 11.70 -10.46 -12.52
C TRP A 45 10.24 -10.39 -12.96
N ASN A 46 9.34 -9.82 -12.13
CA ASN A 46 7.90 -9.71 -12.41
C ASN A 46 7.44 -8.25 -12.47
N ILE A 47 8.34 -7.31 -12.73
CA ILE A 47 8.08 -5.88 -12.63
C ILE A 47 6.92 -5.42 -13.50
N ASP A 48 6.76 -6.01 -14.69
CA ASP A 48 5.70 -5.60 -15.63
C ASP A 48 4.31 -6.00 -15.15
N ASN A 49 4.22 -6.91 -14.19
CA ASN A 49 2.96 -7.38 -13.63
C ASN A 49 2.64 -6.77 -12.27
N ARG A 50 3.38 -5.76 -11.84
CA ARG A 50 3.02 -5.05 -10.61
C ARG A 50 1.64 -4.41 -10.76
N VAL A 51 0.90 -4.35 -9.66
CA VAL A 51 -0.36 -3.63 -9.64
C VAL A 51 -0.09 -2.15 -9.89
N ASP A 52 -0.88 -1.52 -10.75
CA ASP A 52 -0.70 -0.12 -11.11
C ASP A 52 -1.26 0.81 -10.03
N LEU A 53 -0.67 0.72 -8.84
CA LEU A 53 -1.07 1.55 -7.70
C LEU A 53 -0.82 3.04 -7.96
N ASP A 54 0.19 3.36 -8.79
CA ASP A 54 0.57 4.75 -9.06
C ASP A 54 -0.54 5.53 -9.77
N SER A 55 -1.35 4.86 -10.59
CA SER A 55 -2.46 5.49 -11.29
C SER A 55 -3.76 5.50 -10.48
N MET A 56 -3.79 4.79 -9.36
CA MET A 56 -4.98 4.70 -8.51
C MET A 56 -5.07 5.88 -7.56
N LYS A 57 -6.28 6.36 -7.34
CA LYS A 57 -6.58 7.42 -6.37
C LYS A 57 -7.13 6.78 -5.12
N ILE A 58 -6.23 6.30 -4.26
CA ILE A 58 -6.59 5.63 -3.02
C ILE A 58 -6.60 6.66 -1.89
N LYS A 59 -7.63 6.59 -1.03
CA LYS A 59 -7.81 7.49 0.11
C LYS A 59 -7.73 6.71 1.41
N ASP A 60 -7.28 7.40 2.47
CA ASP A 60 -7.31 6.90 3.85
C ASP A 60 -6.35 5.76 4.13
N ALA A 61 -5.34 5.59 3.30
CA ALA A 61 -4.29 4.58 3.52
C ALA A 61 -2.99 5.06 2.92
N LYS A 62 -1.89 4.62 3.51
CA LYS A 62 -0.56 4.82 2.94
C LYS A 62 -0.23 3.66 2.03
N LEU A 63 0.41 3.95 0.90
CA LEU A 63 0.71 2.97 -0.13
C LEU A 63 2.21 2.77 -0.26
N TYR A 64 2.63 1.50 -0.20
CA TYR A 64 4.04 1.13 -0.31
C TYR A 64 4.24 -0.06 -1.24
N ARG A 65 5.46 -0.20 -1.72
CA ARG A 65 5.96 -1.40 -2.40
C ARG A 65 7.19 -1.90 -1.69
N LEU A 66 7.36 -3.22 -1.69
CA LEU A 66 8.54 -3.86 -1.12
C LEU A 66 9.03 -4.95 -2.06
N ASN A 67 10.28 -4.84 -2.48
CA ASN A 67 10.91 -5.81 -3.37
C ASN A 67 11.38 -7.02 -2.56
N ILE A 68 10.78 -8.17 -2.79
CA ILE A 68 11.10 -9.38 -2.02
C ILE A 68 12.49 -9.93 -2.31
N GLU A 69 13.05 -9.63 -3.48
CA GLU A 69 14.41 -10.08 -3.81
C GLU A 69 15.46 -9.34 -2.99
N GLN A 70 15.20 -8.07 -2.66
CA GLN A 70 16.08 -7.27 -1.82
C GLN A 70 15.91 -7.59 -0.35
N TYR A 71 14.71 -8.00 0.05
CA TYR A 71 14.37 -8.22 1.47
C TYR A 71 13.68 -9.57 1.68
N PRO A 72 14.39 -10.69 1.41
CA PRO A 72 13.76 -12.02 1.48
C PRO A 72 13.28 -12.40 2.87
N GLN A 73 13.88 -11.84 3.92
CA GLN A 73 13.46 -12.12 5.28
C GLN A 73 12.07 -11.53 5.57
N ILE A 74 11.78 -10.34 5.05
CA ILE A 74 10.46 -9.74 5.20
C ILE A 74 9.42 -10.55 4.44
N GLN A 75 9.77 -11.04 3.25
CA GLN A 75 8.91 -11.94 2.49
C GLN A 75 8.55 -13.19 3.32
N THR A 76 9.55 -13.84 3.89
CA THR A 76 9.36 -15.06 4.68
C THR A 76 8.52 -14.78 5.91
N ASN A 77 8.82 -13.71 6.64
CA ASN A 77 8.12 -13.36 7.87
C ASN A 77 6.64 -13.05 7.65
N ASN A 78 6.29 -12.61 6.44
CA ASN A 78 4.90 -12.30 6.09
C ASN A 78 4.23 -13.39 5.27
N ASN A 79 4.89 -14.53 5.08
CA ASN A 79 4.36 -15.67 4.31
C ASN A 79 3.91 -15.26 2.91
N VAL A 80 4.70 -14.43 2.23
CA VAL A 80 4.42 -14.04 0.84
C VAL A 80 4.96 -15.14 -0.07
N ILE A 81 4.06 -15.90 -0.68
CA ILE A 81 4.40 -17.07 -1.50
C ILE A 81 4.28 -16.81 -2.99
N VAL A 82 3.65 -15.73 -3.39
CA VAL A 82 3.45 -15.37 -4.79
C VAL A 82 3.53 -13.85 -4.91
N VAL A 83 3.95 -13.37 -6.07
CA VAL A 83 3.93 -11.94 -6.39
C VAL A 83 3.07 -11.70 -7.62
N PRO A 84 2.34 -10.56 -7.70
CA PRO A 84 2.18 -9.59 -6.63
C PRO A 84 1.32 -10.13 -5.48
N THR A 85 1.59 -9.66 -4.27
CA THR A 85 0.71 -9.84 -3.12
C THR A 85 0.54 -8.48 -2.46
N ILE A 86 -0.70 -8.09 -2.20
CA ILE A 86 -1.01 -6.86 -1.48
C ILE A 86 -1.49 -7.22 -0.09
N ILE A 87 -0.81 -6.72 0.93
CA ILE A 87 -1.22 -6.90 2.33
C ILE A 87 -1.74 -5.58 2.88
N PHE A 88 -2.89 -5.66 3.55
CA PHE A 88 -3.52 -4.53 4.24
C PHE A 88 -3.22 -4.65 5.73
N TYR A 89 -2.59 -3.64 6.28
CA TYR A 89 -2.29 -3.56 7.73
C TYR A 89 -3.16 -2.50 8.37
N ASP A 90 -3.57 -2.76 9.60
CA ASP A 90 -4.24 -1.78 10.46
C ASP A 90 -3.50 -1.76 11.79
N ASP A 91 -2.82 -0.64 12.07
CA ASP A 91 -1.99 -0.46 13.26
C ASP A 91 -0.98 -1.61 13.45
N GLY A 92 -0.34 -2.01 12.35
CA GLY A 92 0.71 -3.03 12.35
C GLY A 92 0.24 -4.46 12.21
N GLU A 93 -1.06 -4.70 12.21
CA GLU A 93 -1.64 -6.03 12.11
C GLU A 93 -2.21 -6.27 10.71
N GLU A 94 -1.90 -7.43 10.14
CA GLU A 94 -2.48 -7.81 8.86
C GLU A 94 -3.98 -8.07 9.02
N VAL A 95 -4.81 -7.36 8.25
CA VAL A 95 -6.26 -7.50 8.31
C VAL A 95 -6.88 -7.98 7.01
N ASN A 96 -6.16 -7.92 5.91
CA ASN A 96 -6.60 -8.46 4.63
C ASN A 96 -5.41 -8.69 3.71
N ARG A 97 -5.62 -9.52 2.68
CA ARG A 97 -4.57 -9.86 1.73
C ARG A 97 -5.17 -10.20 0.38
N LEU A 98 -4.56 -9.69 -0.68
CA LEU A 98 -4.89 -10.04 -2.07
C LEU A 98 -3.65 -10.67 -2.69
N GLN A 99 -3.77 -11.88 -3.20
CA GLN A 99 -2.65 -12.61 -3.78
C GLN A 99 -2.84 -12.80 -5.27
N GLY A 100 -1.74 -12.69 -6.00
CA GLY A 100 -1.70 -13.05 -7.41
C GLY A 100 -1.94 -14.55 -7.62
N ASP A 101 -2.15 -14.92 -8.87
CA ASP A 101 -2.34 -16.31 -9.27
C ASP A 101 -1.02 -16.98 -9.69
N LEU A 102 -1.12 -18.18 -10.20
CA LEU A 102 0.06 -18.95 -10.64
C LEU A 102 0.70 -18.37 -11.91
N THR A 103 0.07 -17.42 -12.57
CA THR A 103 0.66 -16.70 -13.70
C THR A 103 1.38 -15.43 -13.23
N PHE A 104 1.47 -15.23 -11.93
CA PHE A 104 2.12 -14.06 -11.30
C PHE A 104 1.47 -12.74 -11.72
N THR A 105 0.14 -12.74 -11.77
CA THR A 105 -0.65 -11.54 -12.02
C THR A 105 -1.70 -11.38 -10.94
N LEU A 106 -2.03 -10.14 -10.63
CA LEU A 106 -3.08 -9.80 -9.69
C LEU A 106 -3.98 -8.75 -10.34
N ASP A 107 -5.16 -9.19 -10.75
CA ASP A 107 -6.15 -8.30 -11.36
C ASP A 107 -7.03 -7.71 -10.26
N VAL A 108 -6.74 -6.47 -9.89
CA VAL A 108 -7.47 -5.76 -8.86
C VAL A 108 -7.71 -4.32 -9.27
N SER A 109 -8.93 -3.84 -9.03
CA SER A 109 -9.33 -2.48 -9.36
C SER A 109 -9.11 -1.54 -8.19
N GLN A 110 -9.01 -0.23 -8.51
CA GLN A 110 -9.01 0.82 -7.51
C GLN A 110 -10.22 0.72 -6.58
N LYS A 111 -11.39 0.43 -7.16
CA LYS A 111 -12.65 0.30 -6.41
C LYS A 111 -12.58 -0.83 -5.38
N LYS A 112 -11.98 -1.95 -5.74
CA LYS A 112 -11.83 -3.10 -4.84
C LYS A 112 -10.92 -2.76 -3.66
N ILE A 113 -9.79 -2.12 -3.93
CA ILE A 113 -8.84 -1.71 -2.89
C ILE A 113 -9.51 -0.70 -1.94
N GLN A 114 -10.16 0.31 -2.50
CA GLN A 114 -10.82 1.33 -1.69
C GLN A 114 -11.94 0.73 -0.84
N LYS A 115 -12.68 -0.23 -1.36
CA LYS A 115 -13.74 -0.92 -0.62
C LYS A 115 -13.16 -1.63 0.62
N ILE A 116 -12.04 -2.31 0.47
CA ILE A 116 -11.38 -2.99 1.59
C ILE A 116 -10.96 -1.98 2.65
N ILE A 117 -10.37 -0.86 2.24
CA ILE A 117 -9.97 0.22 3.15
C ILE A 117 -11.19 0.76 3.91
N ASP A 118 -12.27 1.02 3.19
CA ASP A 118 -13.49 1.56 3.79
C ASP A 118 -14.08 0.58 4.82
N GLU A 119 -14.04 -0.71 4.54
CA GLU A 119 -14.47 -1.75 5.48
C GLU A 119 -13.60 -1.79 6.74
N ILE A 120 -12.27 -1.62 6.58
CA ILE A 120 -11.36 -1.54 7.72
C ILE A 120 -11.70 -0.31 8.58
N LEU A 121 -11.90 0.85 7.94
CA LEU A 121 -12.28 2.08 8.66
C LEU A 121 -13.57 1.90 9.43
N MET A 122 -14.59 1.31 8.81
CA MET A 122 -15.87 1.09 9.47
C MET A 122 -15.76 0.15 10.67
N SER A 123 -14.86 -0.82 10.62
CA SER A 123 -14.66 -1.77 11.73
C SER A 123 -14.07 -1.13 12.98
N LYS A 124 -13.53 0.10 12.87
CA LYS A 124 -12.93 0.82 14.00
C LYS A 124 -13.95 1.60 14.84
N PHE A 125 -15.18 1.69 14.39
CA PHE A 125 -16.21 2.49 15.06
C PHE A 125 -17.30 1.65 15.72
#